data_9a969be3115963459c32c0540e84f0f7
#
_entry.id   9a969be3115963459c32c0540e84f0f7
#
_cell.length_a   1.000
_cell.length_b   1.000
_cell.length_c   1.000
_cell.angle_alpha   90.00
_cell.angle_beta   90.00
_cell.angle_gamma   90.00
#
_symmetry.space_group_name_H-M   'P 1'
#
loop_
_entity.id
_entity.type
_entity.pdbx_description
1 polymer ?
#
loop_
_entity_poly.entity_id
_entity_poly.type
_entity_poly.pdbx_seq_one_letter_code
_entity_poly.pdbx_strand_id
1 'polypeptide(L)'
;MKHNLLILLLFGLSLNLHSQIIENETKESINYLNDSISQINSNFKNKKYIPKSTDKIISRTEYLNKLYGFWLGECIANWTGLITEMDKIGNIGEIKTGNFYTRQDWGNPDLPSIWGEGLPSNLSPTIDFIFAEVDSIWGSDDDTDIEFIYQHLLHKNKTSMLTGEQIREGWLKHIKLEEENYLWVSNQKAFDLMNEGMLPPNTSLPKNNEHFEMIDAQLTTEIFGFFAPSRPDVALKMAKLPIQTTARENAEWISEFYVIMYSLASYVNENLSIKERILWMADEASKRLPKNSYASKMYDFVKNNYDLNIPWEQTRDALYKRYQVEQQDGYEITSQNIYCNGCFAAGINFGSSIISLLYGEGDLKSTIKIGTLAGWDSDNPTATWGGLLGFMIGKEGIEATFETKFSNKFNIHRTRINFPNNGIYTFNEMAKIGIEIIDRVVQEEMGGGVDFQKNVWYIPTIKLNIYEGK
;
A
#
# COMPACT_ATOMS: atom_id res chain seq x y z
N MET A 1 11.00 -54.06 24.37
CA MET A 1 10.03 -53.79 23.26
C MET A 1 8.71 -53.21 23.71
N LYS A 2 8.13 -53.54 24.85
CA LYS A 2 6.81 -52.98 25.28
C LYS A 2 6.84 -51.54 25.77
N HIS A 3 7.95 -51.01 26.25
CA HIS A 3 8.07 -49.61 26.71
C HIS A 3 8.16 -48.59 25.55
N ASN A 4 8.78 -48.94 24.45
CA ASN A 4 8.90 -48.04 23.28
C ASN A 4 7.60 -47.91 22.47
N LEU A 5 6.72 -48.92 22.52
CA LEU A 5 5.41 -48.88 21.86
C LEU A 5 4.42 -47.94 22.59
N LEU A 6 4.51 -47.86 23.95
CA LEU A 6 3.66 -46.99 24.75
C LEU A 6 4.02 -45.50 24.57
N ILE A 7 5.30 -45.17 24.42
CA ILE A 7 5.79 -43.80 24.17
C ILE A 7 5.36 -43.30 22.77
N LEU A 8 5.44 -44.17 21.75
CA LEU A 8 4.97 -43.81 20.38
C LEU A 8 3.44 -43.64 20.32
N LEU A 9 2.67 -44.40 21.08
CA LEU A 9 1.21 -44.24 21.18
C LEU A 9 0.81 -42.94 21.91
N LEU A 10 1.53 -42.59 22.97
CA LEU A 10 1.29 -41.32 23.71
C LEU A 10 1.71 -40.08 22.87
N PHE A 11 2.76 -40.17 22.09
CA PHE A 11 3.16 -39.10 21.16
C PHE A 11 2.14 -38.96 19.99
N GLY A 12 1.68 -40.04 19.41
CA GLY A 12 0.64 -40.03 18.37
C GLY A 12 -0.71 -39.50 18.86
N LEU A 13 -1.11 -39.82 20.10
CA LEU A 13 -2.29 -39.25 20.73
C LEU A 13 -2.17 -37.75 21.05
N SER A 14 -1.00 -37.32 21.51
CA SER A 14 -0.71 -35.90 21.78
C SER A 14 -0.73 -35.05 20.51
N LEU A 15 -0.16 -35.54 19.41
CA LEU A 15 -0.17 -34.86 18.10
C LEU A 15 -1.59 -34.79 17.51
N ASN A 16 -2.39 -35.86 17.64
CA ASN A 16 -3.79 -35.84 17.20
C ASN A 16 -4.67 -34.93 18.07
N LEU A 17 -4.46 -34.87 19.37
CA LEU A 17 -5.17 -33.93 20.25
C LEU A 17 -4.79 -32.50 19.93
N HIS A 18 -3.51 -32.22 19.69
CA HIS A 18 -3.02 -30.87 19.34
C HIS A 18 -3.57 -30.40 17.99
N SER A 19 -3.61 -31.27 16.98
CA SER A 19 -4.20 -30.95 15.69
C SER A 19 -5.73 -30.74 15.78
N GLN A 20 -6.43 -31.49 16.58
CA GLN A 20 -7.88 -31.31 16.82
C GLN A 20 -8.20 -30.04 17.61
N ILE A 21 -7.37 -29.66 18.57
CA ILE A 21 -7.50 -28.38 19.29
C ILE A 21 -7.30 -27.21 18.36
N ILE A 22 -6.23 -27.22 17.55
CA ILE A 22 -5.97 -26.18 16.54
C ILE A 22 -7.10 -26.09 15.51
N GLU A 23 -7.61 -27.23 15.04
CA GLU A 23 -8.73 -27.27 14.08
C GLU A 23 -10.04 -26.76 14.68
N ASN A 24 -10.31 -27.01 15.96
CA ASN A 24 -11.47 -26.48 16.66
C ASN A 24 -11.35 -25.00 16.99
N GLU A 25 -10.18 -24.52 17.45
CA GLU A 25 -9.92 -23.09 17.67
C GLU A 25 -10.01 -22.29 16.35
N THR A 26 -9.53 -22.87 15.25
CA THR A 26 -9.64 -22.26 13.91
C THR A 26 -11.11 -22.22 13.46
N LYS A 27 -11.89 -23.30 13.67
CA LYS A 27 -13.32 -23.34 13.34
C LYS A 27 -14.16 -22.39 14.21
N GLU A 28 -13.87 -22.31 15.51
CA GLU A 28 -14.55 -21.36 16.40
C GLU A 28 -14.22 -19.91 16.03
N SER A 29 -12.97 -19.61 15.71
CA SER A 29 -12.55 -18.30 15.23
C SER A 29 -13.21 -17.92 13.89
N ILE A 30 -13.30 -18.87 12.95
CA ILE A 30 -13.99 -18.69 11.66
C ILE A 30 -15.50 -18.50 11.88
N ASN A 31 -16.13 -19.26 12.76
CA ASN A 31 -17.56 -19.13 13.07
C ASN A 31 -17.86 -17.78 13.76
N TYR A 32 -17.03 -17.37 14.72
CA TYR A 32 -17.15 -16.05 15.36
C TYR A 32 -16.98 -14.91 14.37
N LEU A 33 -16.03 -15.04 13.43
CA LEU A 33 -15.82 -14.08 12.33
C LEU A 33 -17.03 -14.05 11.39
N ASN A 34 -17.57 -15.20 11.00
CA ASN A 34 -18.73 -15.30 10.13
C ASN A 34 -19.99 -14.71 10.79
N ASP A 35 -20.23 -14.99 12.06
CA ASP A 35 -21.37 -14.44 12.81
C ASP A 35 -21.23 -12.91 12.99
N SER A 36 -20.04 -12.41 13.29
CA SER A 36 -19.81 -10.98 13.44
C SER A 36 -19.95 -10.23 12.09
N ILE A 37 -19.45 -10.79 10.99
CA ILE A 37 -19.59 -10.21 9.65
C ILE A 37 -21.05 -10.24 9.18
N SER A 38 -21.82 -11.27 9.50
CA SER A 38 -23.24 -11.36 9.16
C SER A 38 -24.12 -10.38 9.94
N GLN A 39 -23.75 -10.04 11.19
CA GLN A 39 -24.48 -9.08 12.02
C GLN A 39 -24.21 -7.62 11.65
N ILE A 40 -23.00 -7.29 11.17
CA ILE A 40 -22.57 -5.91 10.90
C ILE A 40 -23.39 -5.26 9.78
N ASN A 41 -23.81 -6.03 8.77
CA ASN A 41 -24.55 -5.52 7.59
C ASN A 41 -26.09 -5.70 7.64
N SER A 42 -26.68 -5.92 8.80
CA SER A 42 -28.15 -6.10 8.94
C SER A 42 -28.97 -4.89 8.44
N ASN A 43 -28.37 -3.70 8.34
CA ASN A 43 -28.99 -2.47 7.84
C ASN A 43 -28.71 -2.16 6.35
N PHE A 44 -27.89 -2.98 5.68
CA PHE A 44 -27.60 -2.82 4.27
C PHE A 44 -28.69 -3.47 3.43
N LYS A 45 -29.34 -2.69 2.55
CA LYS A 45 -30.36 -3.24 1.64
C LYS A 45 -29.69 -4.15 0.61
N ASN A 46 -29.54 -5.42 0.96
CA ASN A 46 -28.98 -6.41 0.07
C ASN A 46 -29.84 -6.54 -1.19
N LYS A 47 -29.28 -6.15 -2.34
CA LYS A 47 -29.93 -6.32 -3.63
C LYS A 47 -29.88 -7.80 -3.99
N LYS A 48 -31.04 -8.40 -4.31
CA LYS A 48 -31.11 -9.77 -4.80
C LYS A 48 -30.26 -9.88 -6.07
N TYR A 49 -29.20 -10.67 -6.02
CA TYR A 49 -28.35 -10.99 -7.16
C TYR A 49 -28.55 -12.42 -7.61
N ILE A 50 -28.55 -12.66 -8.91
CA ILE A 50 -28.58 -14.01 -9.49
C ILE A 50 -27.19 -14.28 -10.06
N PRO A 51 -26.38 -15.14 -9.41
CA PRO A 51 -25.03 -15.45 -9.84
C PRO A 51 -25.00 -16.02 -11.27
N LYS A 52 -24.02 -15.59 -12.04
CA LYS A 52 -23.76 -16.10 -13.39
C LYS A 52 -22.53 -17.02 -13.35
N SER A 53 -22.47 -17.98 -14.27
CA SER A 53 -21.32 -18.89 -14.38
C SER A 53 -20.01 -18.19 -14.73
N THR A 54 -20.09 -16.95 -15.23
CA THR A 54 -18.95 -16.10 -15.58
C THR A 54 -18.48 -15.19 -14.42
N ASP A 55 -19.22 -15.14 -13.33
CA ASP A 55 -18.85 -14.31 -12.20
C ASP A 55 -17.61 -14.87 -11.50
N LYS A 56 -16.71 -13.99 -11.12
CA LYS A 56 -15.64 -14.36 -10.19
C LYS A 56 -16.22 -14.46 -8.79
N ILE A 57 -15.95 -15.58 -8.12
CA ILE A 57 -16.38 -15.82 -6.74
C ILE A 57 -15.17 -15.55 -5.84
N ILE A 58 -15.34 -14.66 -4.87
CA ILE A 58 -14.29 -14.30 -3.91
C ILE A 58 -14.84 -14.54 -2.49
N SER A 59 -14.09 -15.29 -1.70
CA SER A 59 -14.39 -15.54 -0.28
C SER A 59 -14.15 -14.28 0.54
N ARG A 60 -15.16 -13.82 1.29
CA ARG A 60 -15.06 -12.66 2.19
C ARG A 60 -14.14 -12.94 3.37
N THR A 61 -14.11 -14.17 3.88
CA THR A 61 -13.20 -14.56 4.97
C THR A 61 -11.74 -14.56 4.53
N GLU A 62 -11.44 -15.15 3.37
CA GLU A 62 -10.07 -15.13 2.83
C GLU A 62 -9.63 -13.72 2.51
N TYR A 63 -10.52 -12.90 1.97
CA TYR A 63 -10.22 -11.50 1.66
C TYR A 63 -9.98 -10.67 2.93
N LEU A 64 -10.72 -10.94 4.02
CA LEU A 64 -10.48 -10.33 5.32
C LEU A 64 -9.07 -10.63 5.83
N ASN A 65 -8.61 -11.89 5.72
CA ASN A 65 -7.26 -12.27 6.08
C ASN A 65 -6.21 -11.58 5.19
N LYS A 66 -6.49 -11.44 3.90
CA LYS A 66 -5.64 -10.68 2.96
C LYS A 66 -5.57 -9.20 3.33
N LEU A 67 -6.68 -8.55 3.69
CA LEU A 67 -6.69 -7.15 4.16
C LEU A 67 -5.96 -6.99 5.51
N TYR A 68 -6.05 -7.97 6.38
CA TYR A 68 -5.21 -8.00 7.59
C TYR A 68 -3.73 -8.03 7.21
N GLY A 69 -3.37 -8.92 6.28
CA GLY A 69 -2.01 -9.04 5.76
C GLY A 69 -1.51 -7.74 5.10
N PHE A 70 -2.37 -7.02 4.40
CA PHE A 70 -2.09 -5.69 3.87
C PHE A 70 -1.62 -4.74 4.97
N TRP A 71 -2.45 -4.46 5.97
CA TRP A 71 -2.11 -3.51 7.03
C TRP A 71 -0.88 -3.91 7.85
N LEU A 72 -0.70 -5.21 8.12
CA LEU A 72 0.48 -5.69 8.82
C LEU A 72 1.75 -5.56 7.97
N GLY A 73 1.67 -5.99 6.70
CA GLY A 73 2.80 -5.93 5.78
C GLY A 73 3.26 -4.51 5.49
N GLU A 74 2.32 -3.60 5.32
CA GLU A 74 2.53 -2.18 5.15
C GLU A 74 3.23 -1.57 6.37
N CYS A 75 2.72 -1.81 7.59
CA CYS A 75 3.38 -1.31 8.82
C CYS A 75 4.81 -1.83 8.97
N ILE A 76 5.07 -3.13 8.77
CA ILE A 76 6.44 -3.68 8.86
C ILE A 76 7.36 -2.97 7.85
N ALA A 77 6.88 -2.80 6.64
CA ALA A 77 7.67 -2.29 5.54
C ALA A 77 7.90 -0.78 5.65
N ASN A 78 6.88 0.01 5.98
CA ASN A 78 6.98 1.44 6.23
C ASN A 78 8.01 1.72 7.33
N TRP A 79 7.84 1.15 8.53
CA TRP A 79 8.77 1.36 9.63
C TRP A 79 10.21 0.90 9.34
N THR A 80 10.38 -0.08 8.46
CA THR A 80 11.72 -0.51 8.01
C THR A 80 12.30 0.52 7.04
N GLY A 81 11.50 1.04 6.12
CA GLY A 81 11.91 2.06 5.16
C GLY A 81 12.28 3.39 5.80
N LEU A 82 11.56 3.80 6.86
CA LEU A 82 11.81 5.01 7.64
C LEU A 82 13.24 5.11 8.21
N ILE A 83 13.98 4.01 8.35
CA ILE A 83 15.36 4.05 8.84
C ILE A 83 16.27 4.86 7.91
N THR A 84 16.02 4.77 6.61
CA THR A 84 16.89 5.35 5.56
C THR A 84 16.21 6.45 4.74
N GLU A 85 15.03 6.88 5.19
CA GLU A 85 14.26 7.92 4.53
C GLU A 85 15.10 9.19 4.37
N MET A 86 15.23 9.66 3.13
CA MET A 86 16.01 10.84 2.75
C MET A 86 17.50 10.83 3.11
N ASP A 87 18.09 9.71 3.51
CA ASP A 87 19.54 9.60 3.70
C ASP A 87 20.29 9.75 2.40
N LYS A 88 19.73 9.21 1.32
CA LYS A 88 20.36 9.10 0.01
C LYS A 88 19.44 9.62 -1.09
N ILE A 89 19.65 10.86 -1.52
CA ILE A 89 18.90 11.49 -2.62
C ILE A 89 19.79 11.90 -3.81
N GLY A 90 21.06 11.49 -3.79
CA GLY A 90 22.05 11.85 -4.80
C GLY A 90 22.80 13.15 -4.47
N ASN A 91 23.49 13.69 -5.48
CA ASN A 91 24.39 14.85 -5.33
C ASN A 91 23.98 15.96 -6.30
N ILE A 92 22.89 16.65 -6.02
CA ILE A 92 22.32 17.71 -6.89
C ILE A 92 22.37 19.05 -6.18
N GLY A 93 22.81 20.09 -6.89
CA GLY A 93 22.91 21.44 -6.35
C GLY A 93 23.82 21.48 -5.10
N GLU A 94 23.31 22.07 -4.04
CA GLU A 94 23.98 22.20 -2.74
C GLU A 94 23.90 20.91 -1.90
N ILE A 95 22.92 20.03 -2.18
CA ILE A 95 22.67 18.81 -1.42
C ILE A 95 23.62 17.71 -1.90
N LYS A 96 24.39 17.14 -0.97
CA LYS A 96 25.38 16.11 -1.23
C LYS A 96 25.23 14.97 -0.23
N THR A 97 24.52 13.92 -0.60
CA THR A 97 24.33 12.74 0.27
C THR A 97 25.32 11.60 -0.03
N GLY A 98 26.26 11.82 -0.96
CA GLY A 98 27.27 10.80 -1.33
C GLY A 98 26.69 9.69 -2.21
N ASN A 99 27.31 8.53 -2.14
CA ASN A 99 26.84 7.34 -2.86
C ASN A 99 25.60 6.77 -2.20
N PHE A 100 24.73 6.20 -3.02
CA PHE A 100 23.57 5.45 -2.52
C PHE A 100 24.01 4.20 -1.78
N TYR A 101 23.12 3.68 -0.92
CA TYR A 101 23.30 2.40 -0.27
C TYR A 101 23.36 1.24 -1.27
N THR A 102 23.98 0.15 -0.85
CA THR A 102 24.05 -1.12 -1.58
C THR A 102 23.56 -2.26 -0.69
N ARG A 103 23.42 -3.45 -1.23
CA ARG A 103 23.04 -4.64 -0.44
C ARG A 103 23.98 -4.94 0.74
N GLN A 104 25.24 -4.46 0.71
CA GLN A 104 26.21 -4.64 1.79
C GLN A 104 25.94 -3.72 3.00
N ASP A 105 25.13 -2.69 2.82
CA ASP A 105 24.79 -1.75 3.88
C ASP A 105 23.70 -2.29 4.82
N TRP A 106 22.97 -3.33 4.42
CA TRP A 106 22.02 -4.01 5.28
C TRP A 106 22.71 -4.62 6.51
N GLY A 107 22.21 -4.31 7.69
CA GLY A 107 22.81 -4.70 8.98
C GLY A 107 23.88 -3.74 9.48
N ASN A 108 24.21 -2.68 8.74
CA ASN A 108 25.10 -1.61 9.16
C ASN A 108 24.31 -0.38 9.66
N PRO A 109 24.91 0.51 10.46
CA PRO A 109 24.28 1.77 10.82
C PRO A 109 23.91 2.60 9.58
N ASP A 110 22.80 3.30 9.63
CA ASP A 110 22.38 4.29 8.65
C ASP A 110 23.29 5.54 8.68
N LEU A 111 23.09 6.43 7.73
CA LEU A 111 23.75 7.73 7.62
C LEU A 111 22.71 8.84 7.87
N PRO A 112 23.15 10.09 8.21
CA PRO A 112 22.19 11.16 8.42
C PRO A 112 21.30 11.41 7.20
N SER A 113 20.03 11.63 7.47
CA SER A 113 19.10 12.17 6.46
C SER A 113 19.51 13.58 6.02
N ILE A 114 18.87 14.11 4.99
CA ILE A 114 19.07 15.52 4.54
C ILE A 114 18.75 16.55 5.61
N TRP A 115 18.02 16.18 6.64
CA TRP A 115 17.72 17.02 7.82
C TRP A 115 18.81 16.96 8.90
N GLY A 116 19.80 16.07 8.75
CA GLY A 116 20.90 15.90 9.69
C GLY A 116 20.54 15.16 10.97
N GLU A 117 19.38 14.48 10.98
CA GLU A 117 18.89 13.70 12.10
C GLU A 117 19.38 12.25 12.05
N GLY A 118 19.52 11.66 13.24
CA GLY A 118 19.71 10.22 13.42
C GLY A 118 21.08 9.68 12.99
N LEU A 119 21.94 9.32 13.97
CA LEU A 119 23.17 8.58 13.74
C LEU A 119 23.42 7.64 14.94
N PRO A 120 23.01 6.39 14.90
CA PRO A 120 22.05 5.75 13.99
C PRO A 120 20.62 6.30 14.15
N SER A 121 19.71 5.91 13.27
CA SER A 121 18.27 6.21 13.39
C SER A 121 17.74 5.84 14.78
N ASN A 122 16.86 6.68 15.34
CA ASN A 122 16.20 6.39 16.61
C ASN A 122 15.30 5.14 16.56
N LEU A 123 15.01 4.62 15.38
CA LEU A 123 14.18 3.43 15.16
C LEU A 123 14.97 2.13 15.31
N SER A 124 16.23 2.14 14.85
CA SER A 124 17.11 0.97 14.89
C SER A 124 18.57 1.41 14.92
N PRO A 125 19.47 0.69 15.58
CA PRO A 125 20.91 0.95 15.52
C PRO A 125 21.54 0.55 14.17
N THR A 126 20.82 -0.18 13.34
CA THR A 126 21.27 -0.65 12.02
C THR A 126 20.10 -0.68 11.06
N ILE A 127 20.39 -0.64 9.74
CA ILE A 127 19.40 -0.84 8.68
C ILE A 127 18.95 -2.30 8.73
N ASP A 128 17.80 -2.57 9.37
CA ASP A 128 17.24 -3.91 9.51
C ASP A 128 15.71 -3.81 9.66
N PHE A 129 15.03 -4.95 9.63
CA PHE A 129 13.58 -4.99 9.79
C PHE A 129 13.13 -4.43 11.14
N ILE A 130 12.12 -3.58 11.11
CA ILE A 130 11.45 -3.07 12.31
C ILE A 130 10.20 -3.91 12.58
N PHE A 131 10.03 -4.30 13.83
CA PHE A 131 8.88 -5.06 14.28
C PHE A 131 8.25 -4.45 15.52
N ALA A 132 6.92 -4.46 15.57
CA ALA A 132 6.17 -4.24 16.78
C ALA A 132 5.84 -5.59 17.41
N GLU A 133 6.39 -5.85 18.62
CA GLU A 133 6.12 -7.08 19.37
C GLU A 133 4.64 -7.21 19.74
N VAL A 134 4.19 -8.43 20.05
CA VAL A 134 2.76 -8.78 20.27
C VAL A 134 2.06 -7.85 21.26
N ASP A 135 2.75 -7.40 22.30
CA ASP A 135 2.19 -6.53 23.35
C ASP A 135 2.35 -5.03 23.07
N SER A 136 3.00 -4.66 21.97
CA SER A 136 3.20 -3.27 21.54
C SER A 136 2.11 -2.80 20.58
N ILE A 137 2.26 -1.58 20.04
CA ILE A 137 1.30 -0.96 19.13
C ILE A 137 2.07 -0.31 17.98
N TRP A 138 1.70 -0.61 16.72
CA TRP A 138 2.19 0.09 15.55
C TRP A 138 1.71 1.54 15.57
N GLY A 139 2.59 2.48 15.30
CA GLY A 139 2.19 3.85 15.03
C GLY A 139 1.77 4.02 13.57
N SER A 140 0.84 4.91 13.30
CA SER A 140 0.60 5.42 11.94
C SER A 140 1.75 6.30 11.49
N ASP A 141 1.92 6.41 10.19
CA ASP A 141 2.81 7.31 9.49
C ASP A 141 2.08 7.87 8.27
N ASP A 142 2.64 8.83 7.53
CA ASP A 142 1.94 9.43 6.39
C ASP A 142 1.67 8.44 5.25
N ASP A 143 2.50 7.41 5.09
CA ASP A 143 2.25 6.29 4.17
C ASP A 143 1.09 5.35 4.58
N THR A 144 0.57 5.46 5.79
CA THR A 144 -0.47 4.55 6.30
C THR A 144 -1.74 5.28 6.75
N ASP A 145 -1.64 6.56 7.06
CA ASP A 145 -2.68 7.26 7.81
C ASP A 145 -3.77 7.90 6.93
N ILE A 146 -3.41 8.45 5.77
CA ILE A 146 -4.41 9.04 4.85
C ILE A 146 -5.22 7.94 4.16
N GLU A 147 -4.62 6.78 3.87
CA GLU A 147 -5.37 5.60 3.45
C GLU A 147 -6.42 5.20 4.47
N PHE A 148 -6.03 5.17 5.76
CA PHE A 148 -6.97 4.92 6.84
C PHE A 148 -8.06 6.00 6.94
N ILE A 149 -7.73 7.29 6.71
CA ILE A 149 -8.73 8.37 6.61
C ILE A 149 -9.73 8.05 5.49
N TYR A 150 -9.28 7.72 4.28
CA TYR A 150 -10.18 7.41 3.17
C TYR A 150 -11.06 6.19 3.46
N GLN A 151 -10.51 5.13 4.03
CA GLN A 151 -11.28 3.98 4.49
C GLN A 151 -12.35 4.40 5.51
N HIS A 152 -11.97 5.20 6.51
CA HIS A 152 -12.89 5.72 7.52
C HIS A 152 -14.01 6.57 6.90
N LEU A 153 -13.69 7.45 5.95
CA LEU A 153 -14.67 8.33 5.30
C LEU A 153 -15.69 7.55 4.46
N LEU A 154 -15.24 6.55 3.69
CA LEU A 154 -16.14 5.66 2.94
C LEU A 154 -17.10 4.93 3.87
N HIS A 155 -16.59 4.35 4.95
CA HIS A 155 -17.37 3.62 5.94
C HIS A 155 -18.35 4.52 6.69
N LYS A 156 -17.87 5.66 7.23
CA LYS A 156 -18.66 6.64 8.00
C LYS A 156 -19.80 7.23 7.18
N ASN A 157 -19.51 7.60 5.94
CA ASN A 157 -20.51 8.21 5.05
C ASN A 157 -21.39 7.16 4.35
N LYS A 158 -21.14 5.87 4.56
CA LYS A 158 -21.85 4.74 3.94
C LYS A 158 -21.98 4.92 2.43
N THR A 159 -20.86 5.24 1.77
CA THR A 159 -20.77 5.50 0.34
C THR A 159 -19.68 4.67 -0.31
N SER A 160 -19.85 4.37 -1.60
CA SER A 160 -18.80 3.78 -2.45
C SER A 160 -17.92 4.83 -3.12
N MET A 161 -18.35 6.10 -3.13
CA MET A 161 -17.66 7.23 -3.75
C MET A 161 -17.63 8.42 -2.81
N LEU A 162 -16.46 9.03 -2.64
CA LEU A 162 -16.31 10.26 -1.87
C LEU A 162 -16.59 11.49 -2.74
N THR A 163 -17.19 12.53 -2.14
CA THR A 163 -17.31 13.85 -2.74
C THR A 163 -16.18 14.77 -2.27
N GLY A 164 -15.96 15.89 -2.96
CA GLY A 164 -14.96 16.88 -2.56
C GLY A 164 -15.23 17.46 -1.17
N GLU A 165 -16.50 17.65 -0.83
CA GLU A 165 -16.94 18.11 0.50
C GLU A 165 -16.58 17.08 1.58
N GLN A 166 -16.85 15.78 1.33
CA GLN A 166 -16.53 14.71 2.29
C GLN A 166 -15.03 14.57 2.51
N ILE A 167 -14.22 14.70 1.45
CA ILE A 167 -12.75 14.70 1.57
C ILE A 167 -12.29 15.88 2.40
N ARG A 168 -12.71 17.10 2.03
CA ARG A 168 -12.36 18.32 2.77
C ARG A 168 -12.77 18.25 4.26
N GLU A 169 -14.01 17.90 4.55
CA GLU A 169 -14.50 17.78 5.93
C GLU A 169 -13.73 16.71 6.72
N GLY A 170 -13.38 15.59 6.08
CA GLY A 170 -12.59 14.52 6.66
C GLY A 170 -11.17 14.96 6.99
N TRP A 171 -10.49 15.57 6.05
CA TRP A 171 -9.11 16.05 6.24
C TRP A 171 -9.06 17.12 7.32
N LEU A 172 -9.90 18.16 7.27
CA LEU A 172 -9.95 19.23 8.29
C LEU A 172 -10.32 18.72 9.68
N LYS A 173 -11.02 17.61 9.76
CA LYS A 173 -11.39 16.99 11.04
C LYS A 173 -10.28 16.14 11.64
N HIS A 174 -9.56 15.41 10.80
CA HIS A 174 -8.67 14.34 11.25
C HIS A 174 -7.18 14.69 11.16
N ILE A 175 -6.82 15.83 10.56
CA ILE A 175 -5.46 16.34 10.46
C ILE A 175 -5.32 17.57 11.36
N LYS A 176 -4.21 17.68 12.08
CA LYS A 176 -3.91 18.81 12.95
C LYS A 176 -3.66 20.08 12.14
N LEU A 177 -4.11 21.21 12.63
CA LEU A 177 -3.92 22.51 11.97
C LEU A 177 -2.69 23.27 12.49
N GLU A 178 -2.44 23.24 13.82
CA GLU A 178 -1.52 24.13 14.51
C GLU A 178 -0.25 23.44 15.06
N GLU A 179 -0.08 22.14 14.80
CA GLU A 179 1.04 21.34 15.24
C GLU A 179 1.68 20.62 14.07
N GLU A 180 2.79 19.90 14.30
CA GLU A 180 3.31 18.90 13.37
C GLU A 180 2.16 17.99 12.90
N ASN A 181 1.86 18.06 11.62
CA ASN A 181 0.68 17.41 11.04
C ASN A 181 1.02 16.27 10.08
N TYR A 182 2.31 15.94 9.95
CA TYR A 182 2.77 14.86 9.07
C TYR A 182 2.23 14.97 7.64
N LEU A 183 2.11 16.20 7.14
CA LEU A 183 1.81 16.47 5.73
C LEU A 183 3.03 17.09 5.07
N TRP A 184 3.31 16.64 3.87
CA TRP A 184 4.40 17.13 3.07
C TRP A 184 3.88 17.75 1.77
N VAL A 185 4.69 18.49 1.14
CA VAL A 185 4.57 19.14 -0.19
C VAL A 185 3.14 19.26 -0.74
N SER A 186 2.66 18.34 -1.59
CA SER A 186 1.36 18.49 -2.23
C SER A 186 0.18 18.22 -1.31
N ASN A 187 0.35 17.35 -0.31
CA ASN A 187 -0.65 17.11 0.76
C ASN A 187 -0.82 18.36 1.62
N GLN A 188 0.29 18.98 2.08
CA GLN A 188 0.21 20.22 2.86
C GLN A 188 -0.47 21.33 2.07
N LYS A 189 -0.07 21.54 0.82
CA LYS A 189 -0.69 22.57 -0.02
C LYS A 189 -2.18 22.32 -0.25
N ALA A 190 -2.58 21.09 -0.52
CA ALA A 190 -3.99 20.74 -0.68
C ALA A 190 -4.79 20.95 0.61
N PHE A 191 -4.21 20.62 1.78
CA PHE A 191 -4.82 20.85 3.08
C PHE A 191 -5.05 22.35 3.34
N ASP A 192 -4.05 23.20 3.08
CA ASP A 192 -4.15 24.65 3.22
C ASP A 192 -5.26 25.21 2.33
N LEU A 193 -5.31 24.83 1.07
CA LEU A 193 -6.36 25.22 0.14
C LEU A 193 -7.76 24.75 0.60
N MET A 194 -7.85 23.54 1.13
CA MET A 194 -9.12 23.05 1.70
C MET A 194 -9.52 23.82 2.95
N ASN A 195 -8.56 24.24 3.78
CA ASN A 195 -8.84 25.09 4.94
C ASN A 195 -9.36 26.47 4.51
N GLU A 196 -8.87 27.01 3.40
CA GLU A 196 -9.38 28.23 2.77
C GLU A 196 -10.75 28.06 2.07
N GLY A 197 -11.30 26.85 2.00
CA GLY A 197 -12.60 26.54 1.43
C GLY A 197 -12.60 25.95 0.04
N MET A 198 -11.43 25.70 -0.56
CA MET A 198 -11.34 25.04 -1.86
C MET A 198 -11.70 23.56 -1.73
N LEU A 199 -12.32 23.01 -2.77
CA LEU A 199 -12.67 21.58 -2.83
C LEU A 199 -11.83 20.84 -3.86
N PRO A 200 -11.45 19.57 -3.60
CA PRO A 200 -11.00 18.69 -4.66
C PRO A 200 -12.05 18.63 -5.79
N PRO A 201 -11.65 18.57 -7.05
CA PRO A 201 -10.30 18.39 -7.55
C PRO A 201 -9.52 19.70 -7.81
N ASN A 202 -10.00 20.85 -7.39
CA ASN A 202 -9.34 22.14 -7.65
C ASN A 202 -8.05 22.31 -6.83
N THR A 203 -7.91 21.58 -5.71
CA THR A 203 -6.76 21.63 -4.79
C THR A 203 -5.46 21.12 -5.41
N SER A 204 -5.52 20.36 -6.50
CA SER A 204 -4.36 19.83 -7.20
C SER A 204 -4.11 20.46 -8.57
N LEU A 205 -4.94 21.41 -9.01
CA LEU A 205 -4.68 22.06 -10.30
C LEU A 205 -3.31 22.77 -10.27
N PRO A 206 -2.47 22.67 -11.31
CA PRO A 206 -1.12 23.27 -11.33
C PRO A 206 -1.07 24.76 -10.97
N LYS A 207 -2.11 25.50 -11.29
CA LYS A 207 -2.24 26.94 -10.94
C LYS A 207 -2.51 27.20 -9.45
N ASN A 208 -2.97 26.18 -8.69
CA ASN A 208 -3.34 26.28 -7.28
C ASN A 208 -2.33 25.55 -6.38
N ASN A 209 -1.71 24.49 -6.90
CA ASN A 209 -0.77 23.65 -6.18
C ASN A 209 0.45 23.41 -7.06
N GLU A 210 1.52 24.10 -6.79
CA GLU A 210 2.79 23.98 -7.48
C GLU A 210 3.48 22.63 -7.29
N HIS A 211 3.03 21.86 -6.30
CA HIS A 211 3.55 20.54 -5.94
C HIS A 211 2.75 19.37 -6.55
N PHE A 212 1.93 19.61 -7.56
CA PHE A 212 1.00 18.63 -8.15
C PHE A 212 1.66 17.37 -8.75
N GLU A 213 2.98 17.37 -8.95
CA GLU A 213 3.77 16.21 -9.41
C GLU A 213 4.61 15.58 -8.30
N MET A 214 4.28 15.86 -7.03
CA MET A 214 4.92 15.19 -5.89
C MET A 214 4.25 13.84 -5.55
N ILE A 215 4.92 13.09 -4.68
CA ILE A 215 4.64 11.67 -4.38
C ILE A 215 3.29 11.43 -3.69
N ASP A 216 2.76 12.39 -2.97
CA ASP A 216 1.73 12.24 -1.93
C ASP A 216 0.48 11.43 -2.32
N ALA A 217 0.02 11.49 -3.58
CA ALA A 217 -1.15 10.72 -4.00
C ALA A 217 -0.84 9.23 -4.17
N GLN A 218 0.39 8.86 -4.55
CA GLN A 218 0.75 7.47 -4.79
C GLN A 218 0.91 6.66 -3.49
N LEU A 219 1.20 7.33 -2.37
CA LEU A 219 1.34 6.72 -1.04
C LEU A 219 0.04 6.73 -0.21
N THR A 220 -1.04 7.31 -0.74
CA THR A 220 -2.27 7.52 0.05
C THR A 220 -3.53 6.97 -0.61
N THR A 221 -3.44 6.43 -1.83
CA THR A 221 -4.63 6.08 -2.62
C THR A 221 -4.67 4.66 -3.17
N GLU A 222 -3.63 3.88 -3.04
CA GLU A 222 -3.54 2.51 -3.55
C GLU A 222 -4.58 1.56 -2.94
N ILE A 223 -4.98 1.78 -1.69
CA ILE A 223 -6.00 1.00 -0.98
C ILE A 223 -7.33 0.93 -1.74
N PHE A 224 -7.67 1.92 -2.56
CA PHE A 224 -8.87 1.89 -3.40
C PHE A 224 -8.88 0.70 -4.37
N GLY A 225 -7.71 0.19 -4.75
CA GLY A 225 -7.58 -1.04 -5.52
C GLY A 225 -8.17 -2.25 -4.80
N PHE A 226 -7.93 -2.38 -3.50
CA PHE A 226 -8.50 -3.47 -2.70
C PHE A 226 -9.99 -3.32 -2.46
N PHE A 227 -10.53 -2.10 -2.44
CA PHE A 227 -11.98 -1.91 -2.31
C PHE A 227 -12.76 -2.30 -3.57
N ALA A 228 -12.07 -2.47 -4.70
CA ALA A 228 -12.65 -2.94 -5.94
C ALA A 228 -11.92 -4.19 -6.48
N PRO A 229 -12.09 -5.35 -5.80
CA PRO A 229 -11.36 -6.58 -6.14
C PRO A 229 -11.64 -7.03 -7.58
N SER A 230 -10.57 -7.25 -8.35
CA SER A 230 -10.61 -7.69 -9.74
C SER A 230 -11.32 -6.73 -10.72
N ARG A 231 -11.55 -5.48 -10.32
CA ARG A 231 -12.26 -4.45 -11.10
C ARG A 231 -11.49 -3.13 -11.10
N PRO A 232 -10.33 -3.08 -11.78
CA PRO A 232 -9.51 -1.86 -11.84
C PRO A 232 -10.26 -0.66 -12.45
N ASP A 233 -11.25 -0.88 -13.30
CA ASP A 233 -12.14 0.17 -13.82
C ASP A 233 -12.95 0.85 -12.71
N VAL A 234 -13.45 0.09 -11.75
CA VAL A 234 -14.16 0.60 -10.57
C VAL A 234 -13.19 1.22 -9.58
N ALA A 235 -12.05 0.58 -9.32
CA ALA A 235 -11.00 1.09 -8.44
C ALA A 235 -10.55 2.50 -8.88
N LEU A 236 -10.24 2.67 -10.16
CA LEU A 236 -9.86 3.98 -10.74
C LEU A 236 -10.96 5.03 -10.60
N LYS A 237 -12.22 4.63 -10.77
CA LYS A 237 -13.35 5.55 -10.58
C LYS A 237 -13.45 6.01 -9.13
N MET A 238 -13.26 5.11 -8.17
CA MET A 238 -13.26 5.41 -6.74
C MET A 238 -12.08 6.29 -6.33
N ALA A 239 -10.88 5.98 -6.82
CA ALA A 239 -9.65 6.67 -6.48
C ALA A 239 -9.48 8.04 -7.17
N LYS A 240 -10.25 8.32 -8.25
CA LYS A 240 -10.03 9.51 -9.09
C LYS A 240 -10.01 10.81 -8.29
N LEU A 241 -11.01 11.06 -7.47
CA LEU A 241 -11.08 12.30 -6.70
C LEU A 241 -10.08 12.33 -5.53
N PRO A 242 -9.87 11.26 -4.75
CA PRO A 242 -8.76 11.14 -3.83
C PRO A 242 -7.39 11.46 -4.46
N ILE A 243 -7.04 10.84 -5.58
CA ILE A 243 -5.81 11.16 -6.32
C ILE A 243 -5.77 12.64 -6.71
N GLN A 244 -6.86 13.14 -7.29
CA GLN A 244 -6.98 14.53 -7.71
C GLN A 244 -7.17 15.52 -6.55
N THR A 245 -7.03 15.09 -5.29
CA THR A 245 -6.90 15.99 -4.16
C THR A 245 -5.53 16.67 -4.17
N THR A 246 -4.48 15.96 -4.57
CA THR A 246 -3.08 16.41 -4.52
C THR A 246 -2.31 16.29 -5.84
N ALA A 247 -2.68 15.38 -6.73
CA ALA A 247 -1.88 15.03 -7.91
C ALA A 247 -2.55 15.36 -9.26
N ARG A 248 -1.70 15.66 -10.24
CA ARG A 248 -2.05 15.81 -11.65
C ARG A 248 -0.96 15.22 -12.54
N GLU A 249 -1.29 15.07 -13.82
CA GLU A 249 -0.34 14.65 -14.86
C GLU A 249 0.37 13.34 -14.51
N ASN A 250 1.69 13.32 -14.51
CA ASN A 250 2.44 12.09 -14.26
C ASN A 250 2.19 11.51 -12.85
N ALA A 251 2.06 12.35 -11.82
CA ALA A 251 1.75 11.88 -10.46
C ALA A 251 0.35 11.25 -10.37
N GLU A 252 -0.64 11.78 -11.10
CA GLU A 252 -1.97 11.17 -11.20
C GLU A 252 -1.89 9.78 -11.87
N TRP A 253 -1.19 9.65 -13.01
CA TRP A 253 -1.05 8.37 -13.71
C TRP A 253 -0.24 7.34 -12.93
N ILE A 254 0.79 7.77 -12.20
CA ILE A 254 1.57 6.92 -11.29
C ILE A 254 0.67 6.39 -10.16
N SER A 255 -0.14 7.25 -9.53
CA SER A 255 -1.08 6.83 -8.50
C SER A 255 -2.12 5.84 -9.03
N GLU A 256 -2.63 6.07 -10.26
CA GLU A 256 -3.52 5.12 -10.95
C GLU A 256 -2.86 3.77 -11.21
N PHE A 257 -1.54 3.74 -11.51
CA PHE A 257 -0.78 2.49 -11.64
C PHE A 257 -0.84 1.65 -10.36
N TYR A 258 -0.61 2.24 -9.19
CA TYR A 258 -0.67 1.54 -7.90
C TYR A 258 -2.09 1.03 -7.60
N VAL A 259 -3.11 1.85 -7.80
CA VAL A 259 -4.51 1.45 -7.63
C VAL A 259 -4.85 0.23 -8.51
N ILE A 260 -4.36 0.19 -9.75
CA ILE A 260 -4.55 -0.95 -10.66
C ILE A 260 -3.85 -2.19 -10.12
N MET A 261 -2.58 -2.07 -9.68
CA MET A 261 -1.81 -3.18 -9.09
C MET A 261 -2.59 -3.85 -7.95
N TYR A 262 -3.11 -3.05 -7.02
CA TYR A 262 -3.87 -3.51 -5.86
C TYR A 262 -5.18 -4.21 -6.27
N SER A 263 -5.92 -3.67 -7.21
CA SER A 263 -7.14 -4.31 -7.72
C SER A 263 -6.85 -5.64 -8.42
N LEU A 264 -5.76 -5.72 -9.19
CA LEU A 264 -5.34 -6.91 -9.92
C LEU A 264 -4.83 -8.02 -9.00
N ALA A 265 -4.39 -7.74 -7.79
CA ALA A 265 -3.91 -8.74 -6.83
C ALA A 265 -4.95 -9.84 -6.54
N SER A 266 -6.25 -9.53 -6.67
CA SER A 266 -7.33 -10.50 -6.54
C SER A 266 -7.85 -11.04 -7.89
N TYR A 267 -7.36 -10.51 -9.02
CA TYR A 267 -7.72 -10.98 -10.36
C TYR A 267 -6.80 -12.07 -10.88
N VAL A 268 -5.51 -11.93 -10.62
CA VAL A 268 -4.46 -12.77 -11.17
C VAL A 268 -4.62 -14.25 -10.78
N ASN A 269 -4.18 -15.13 -11.69
CA ASN A 269 -4.26 -16.58 -11.48
C ASN A 269 -3.37 -17.01 -10.30
N GLU A 270 -3.97 -17.53 -9.24
CA GLU A 270 -3.28 -17.98 -8.02
C GLU A 270 -2.39 -19.23 -8.24
N ASN A 271 -2.51 -19.94 -9.37
CA ASN A 271 -1.62 -21.05 -9.73
C ASN A 271 -0.24 -20.58 -10.22
N LEU A 272 -0.09 -19.29 -10.55
CA LEU A 272 1.20 -18.69 -10.88
C LEU A 272 1.99 -18.40 -9.60
N SER A 273 3.32 -18.44 -9.68
CA SER A 273 4.18 -17.98 -8.59
C SER A 273 3.93 -16.49 -8.29
N ILE A 274 4.25 -16.03 -7.07
CA ILE A 274 4.09 -14.62 -6.71
C ILE A 274 4.89 -13.73 -7.67
N LYS A 275 6.12 -14.12 -8.03
CA LYS A 275 6.93 -13.42 -9.03
C LYS A 275 6.19 -13.25 -10.36
N GLU A 276 5.66 -14.32 -10.94
CA GLU A 276 4.93 -14.25 -12.21
C GLU A 276 3.67 -13.37 -12.10
N ARG A 277 2.97 -13.44 -10.96
CA ARG A 277 1.82 -12.57 -10.69
C ARG A 277 2.20 -11.09 -10.64
N ILE A 278 3.26 -10.75 -9.91
CA ILE A 278 3.77 -9.37 -9.81
C ILE A 278 4.18 -8.83 -11.17
N LEU A 279 4.97 -9.58 -11.94
CA LEU A 279 5.39 -9.16 -13.27
C LEU A 279 4.20 -8.92 -14.20
N TRP A 280 3.22 -9.83 -14.20
CA TRP A 280 2.03 -9.68 -15.01
C TRP A 280 1.19 -8.46 -14.58
N MET A 281 0.99 -8.25 -13.26
CA MET A 281 0.24 -7.11 -12.75
C MET A 281 0.91 -5.79 -13.10
N ALA A 282 2.24 -5.70 -12.99
CA ALA A 282 3.00 -4.52 -13.34
C ALA A 282 2.91 -4.20 -14.84
N ASP A 283 3.04 -5.22 -15.71
CA ASP A 283 2.89 -5.06 -17.16
C ASP A 283 1.45 -4.65 -17.55
N GLU A 284 0.42 -5.16 -16.84
CA GLU A 284 -0.96 -4.70 -17.07
C GLU A 284 -1.17 -3.27 -16.59
N ALA A 285 -0.71 -2.92 -15.39
CA ALA A 285 -0.86 -1.58 -14.83
C ALA A 285 -0.11 -0.51 -15.64
N SER A 286 1.07 -0.84 -16.19
CA SER A 286 1.87 0.09 -17.00
C SER A 286 1.14 0.59 -18.25
N LYS A 287 0.16 -0.16 -18.77
CA LYS A 287 -0.69 0.25 -19.90
C LYS A 287 -1.53 1.50 -19.61
N ARG A 288 -1.68 1.87 -18.34
CA ARG A 288 -2.34 3.10 -17.91
C ARG A 288 -1.48 4.33 -18.12
N LEU A 289 -0.17 4.17 -18.07
CA LEU A 289 0.77 5.28 -18.23
C LEU A 289 0.77 5.76 -19.70
N PRO A 290 0.57 7.05 -19.98
CA PRO A 290 0.63 7.56 -21.36
C PRO A 290 2.03 7.32 -21.95
N LYS A 291 2.12 6.74 -23.13
CA LYS A 291 3.38 6.31 -23.79
C LYS A 291 4.45 7.38 -23.88
N ASN A 292 4.05 8.64 -23.98
CA ASN A 292 4.98 9.77 -24.10
C ASN A 292 5.33 10.40 -22.76
N SER A 293 4.71 9.94 -21.65
CA SER A 293 5.00 10.45 -20.32
C SER A 293 6.37 9.98 -19.83
N TYR A 294 7.01 10.75 -18.96
CA TYR A 294 8.22 10.30 -18.31
C TYR A 294 7.95 9.07 -17.39
N ALA A 295 6.75 8.98 -16.80
CA ALA A 295 6.37 7.84 -15.99
C ALA A 295 6.40 6.52 -16.77
N SER A 296 5.82 6.48 -18.00
CA SER A 296 5.89 5.31 -18.87
C SER A 296 7.34 4.95 -19.23
N LYS A 297 8.14 5.94 -19.56
CA LYS A 297 9.55 5.74 -19.95
C LYS A 297 10.42 5.30 -18.77
N MET A 298 10.13 5.77 -17.55
CA MET A 298 10.79 5.27 -16.34
C MET A 298 10.48 3.80 -16.07
N TYR A 299 9.21 3.40 -16.18
CA TYR A 299 8.82 2.01 -16.07
C TYR A 299 9.57 1.15 -17.09
N ASP A 300 9.51 1.53 -18.37
CA ASP A 300 10.19 0.80 -19.44
C ASP A 300 11.71 0.73 -19.22
N PHE A 301 12.33 1.81 -18.73
CA PHE A 301 13.75 1.85 -18.43
C PHE A 301 14.13 0.85 -17.34
N VAL A 302 13.42 0.83 -16.22
CA VAL A 302 13.67 -0.09 -15.12
C VAL A 302 13.39 -1.53 -15.55
N LYS A 303 12.26 -1.78 -16.23
CA LYS A 303 11.87 -3.10 -16.74
C LYS A 303 12.91 -3.66 -17.72
N ASN A 304 13.40 -2.85 -18.65
CA ASN A 304 14.43 -3.28 -19.59
C ASN A 304 15.75 -3.66 -18.88
N ASN A 305 16.17 -2.91 -17.88
CA ASN A 305 17.37 -3.24 -17.10
C ASN A 305 17.18 -4.53 -16.30
N TYR A 306 16.00 -4.74 -15.71
CA TYR A 306 15.64 -5.98 -15.05
C TYR A 306 15.69 -7.18 -16.02
N ASP A 307 15.10 -7.06 -17.20
CA ASP A 307 15.06 -8.12 -18.21
C ASP A 307 16.48 -8.45 -18.75
N LEU A 308 17.38 -7.48 -18.76
CA LEU A 308 18.80 -7.65 -19.09
C LEU A 308 19.64 -8.18 -17.92
N ASN A 309 19.05 -8.46 -16.77
CA ASN A 309 19.73 -8.89 -15.54
C ASN A 309 20.80 -7.93 -15.05
N ILE A 310 20.64 -6.62 -15.28
CA ILE A 310 21.51 -5.58 -14.69
C ILE A 310 21.21 -5.55 -13.19
N PRO A 311 22.23 -5.54 -12.29
CA PRO A 311 22.00 -5.45 -10.86
C PRO A 311 21.15 -4.24 -10.46
N TRP A 312 20.30 -4.37 -9.42
CA TRP A 312 19.38 -3.30 -9.01
C TRP A 312 20.11 -2.01 -8.62
N GLU A 313 21.28 -2.10 -7.99
CA GLU A 313 22.08 -0.93 -7.63
C GLU A 313 22.53 -0.17 -8.89
N GLN A 314 22.96 -0.87 -9.92
CA GLN A 314 23.35 -0.23 -11.19
C GLN A 314 22.15 0.36 -11.92
N THR A 315 21.00 -0.30 -11.85
CA THR A 315 19.75 0.23 -12.41
C THR A 315 19.31 1.50 -11.70
N ARG A 316 19.38 1.53 -10.34
CA ARG A 316 19.09 2.70 -9.52
C ARG A 316 20.04 3.85 -9.83
N ASP A 317 21.35 3.60 -9.91
CA ASP A 317 22.35 4.62 -10.22
C ASP A 317 22.16 5.18 -11.64
N ALA A 318 21.79 4.33 -12.59
CA ALA A 318 21.45 4.74 -13.95
C ALA A 318 20.13 5.53 -14.02
N LEU A 319 19.12 5.18 -13.22
CA LEU A 319 17.86 5.91 -13.05
C LEU A 319 18.15 7.35 -12.52
N TYR A 320 18.90 7.44 -11.43
CA TYR A 320 19.36 8.72 -10.87
C TYR A 320 20.03 9.60 -11.91
N LYS A 321 21.04 9.03 -12.60
CA LYS A 321 21.78 9.77 -13.64
C LYS A 321 20.86 10.25 -14.76
N ARG A 322 19.99 9.36 -15.27
CA ARG A 322 19.12 9.66 -16.42
C ARG A 322 18.10 10.75 -16.10
N TYR A 323 17.44 10.65 -14.95
CA TYR A 323 16.28 11.51 -14.66
C TYR A 323 16.61 12.69 -13.77
N GLN A 324 17.34 12.53 -12.67
CA GLN A 324 17.66 13.66 -11.82
C GLN A 324 18.85 14.51 -12.31
N VAL A 325 19.87 13.88 -12.91
CA VAL A 325 21.07 14.60 -13.38
C VAL A 325 20.87 15.11 -14.80
N GLU A 326 20.50 14.22 -15.74
CA GLU A 326 20.39 14.52 -17.17
C GLU A 326 19.00 14.99 -17.59
N GLN A 327 18.00 14.87 -16.73
CA GLN A 327 16.61 15.31 -16.93
C GLN A 327 16.04 14.86 -18.28
N GLN A 328 16.25 13.59 -18.63
CA GLN A 328 15.78 13.03 -19.89
C GLN A 328 14.25 12.79 -19.89
N ASP A 329 13.70 12.53 -21.07
CA ASP A 329 12.30 12.14 -21.29
C ASP A 329 11.25 13.16 -20.84
N GLY A 330 11.66 14.44 -20.67
CA GLY A 330 10.78 15.51 -20.18
C GLY A 330 10.63 15.52 -18.65
N TYR A 331 11.49 14.82 -17.92
CA TYR A 331 11.58 14.93 -16.47
C TYR A 331 12.43 16.13 -16.09
N GLU A 332 11.81 17.29 -15.91
CA GLU A 332 12.49 18.55 -15.63
C GLU A 332 12.34 19.02 -14.17
N ILE A 333 11.85 18.14 -13.29
CA ILE A 333 11.52 18.46 -11.88
C ILE A 333 12.74 19.00 -11.13
N THR A 334 13.93 18.43 -11.34
CA THR A 334 15.15 18.84 -10.65
C THR A 334 15.50 20.31 -10.88
N SER A 335 15.24 20.84 -12.10
CA SER A 335 15.55 22.24 -12.45
C SER A 335 14.53 23.26 -11.96
N GLN A 336 13.39 22.81 -11.41
CA GLN A 336 12.34 23.70 -10.91
C GLN A 336 12.66 24.32 -9.54
N ASN A 337 13.78 23.93 -8.91
CA ASN A 337 14.23 24.41 -7.59
C ASN A 337 13.17 24.27 -6.48
N ILE A 338 12.31 23.27 -6.58
CA ILE A 338 11.40 22.90 -5.52
C ILE A 338 12.16 22.17 -4.40
N TYR A 339 11.54 22.03 -3.24
CA TYR A 339 12.17 21.47 -2.05
C TYR A 339 13.06 20.26 -2.34
N CYS A 340 14.27 20.23 -1.77
CA CYS A 340 15.33 19.21 -1.96
C CYS A 340 15.60 18.80 -3.42
N ASN A 341 15.43 19.71 -4.38
CA ASN A 341 15.61 19.45 -5.83
C ASN A 341 14.70 18.32 -6.35
N GLY A 342 13.49 18.20 -5.80
CA GLY A 342 12.51 17.21 -6.21
C GLY A 342 12.75 15.80 -5.65
N CYS A 343 13.34 15.69 -4.46
CA CYS A 343 13.51 14.39 -3.81
C CYS A 343 12.16 13.68 -3.50
N PHE A 344 11.10 14.46 -3.28
CA PHE A 344 9.73 13.98 -3.12
C PHE A 344 8.93 13.93 -4.44
N ALA A 345 9.59 14.04 -5.60
CA ALA A 345 8.88 13.98 -6.87
C ALA A 345 8.33 12.56 -7.14
N ALA A 346 7.09 12.50 -7.61
CA ALA A 346 6.43 11.23 -7.93
C ALA A 346 7.25 10.36 -8.89
N GLY A 347 7.88 10.96 -9.91
CA GLY A 347 8.63 10.22 -10.92
C GLY A 347 9.82 9.46 -10.37
N ILE A 348 10.75 10.12 -9.67
CA ILE A 348 11.98 9.44 -9.20
C ILE A 348 11.64 8.36 -8.15
N ASN A 349 10.68 8.65 -7.28
CA ASN A 349 10.20 7.69 -6.29
C ASN A 349 9.45 6.51 -6.95
N PHE A 350 8.68 6.76 -8.03
CA PHE A 350 8.10 5.70 -8.84
C PHE A 350 9.17 4.80 -9.47
N GLY A 351 10.21 5.39 -10.08
CA GLY A 351 11.31 4.62 -10.64
C GLY A 351 12.01 3.74 -9.61
N SER A 352 12.28 4.28 -8.41
CA SER A 352 12.83 3.55 -7.25
C SER A 352 11.88 2.44 -6.79
N SER A 353 10.60 2.73 -6.70
CA SER A 353 9.55 1.78 -6.33
C SER A 353 9.47 0.60 -7.31
N ILE A 354 9.54 0.84 -8.62
CA ILE A 354 9.57 -0.23 -9.62
C ILE A 354 10.83 -1.09 -9.51
N ILE A 355 11.97 -0.50 -9.13
CA ILE A 355 13.19 -1.29 -8.82
C ILE A 355 12.91 -2.25 -7.66
N SER A 356 12.37 -1.76 -6.54
CA SER A 356 12.03 -2.58 -5.38
C SER A 356 11.08 -3.73 -5.76
N LEU A 357 10.02 -3.43 -6.51
CA LEU A 357 9.02 -4.41 -6.96
C LEU A 357 9.61 -5.52 -7.84
N LEU A 358 10.29 -5.13 -8.93
CA LEU A 358 10.74 -6.10 -9.93
C LEU A 358 11.90 -6.95 -9.40
N TYR A 359 12.89 -6.33 -8.76
CA TYR A 359 14.07 -7.06 -8.24
C TYR A 359 13.80 -7.80 -6.92
N GLY A 360 12.74 -7.43 -6.20
CA GLY A 360 12.23 -8.21 -5.06
C GLY A 360 11.55 -9.51 -5.47
N GLU A 361 11.11 -9.62 -6.75
CA GLU A 361 10.58 -10.84 -7.36
C GLU A 361 9.41 -11.49 -6.57
N GLY A 362 8.69 -10.69 -5.80
CA GLY A 362 7.57 -11.14 -4.97
C GLY A 362 7.99 -11.78 -3.65
N ASP A 363 9.27 -11.77 -3.31
CA ASP A 363 9.75 -12.09 -1.97
C ASP A 363 9.64 -10.87 -1.06
N LEU A 364 8.86 -10.98 0.02
CA LEU A 364 8.56 -9.86 0.91
C LEU A 364 9.81 -9.24 1.52
N LYS A 365 10.74 -10.08 2.02
CA LYS A 365 11.99 -9.60 2.65
C LYS A 365 12.88 -8.89 1.64
N SER A 366 13.06 -9.47 0.46
CA SER A 366 13.90 -8.89 -0.60
C SER A 366 13.34 -7.58 -1.10
N THR A 367 12.01 -7.49 -1.29
CA THR A 367 11.33 -6.29 -1.76
C THR A 367 11.52 -5.15 -0.75
N ILE A 368 11.27 -5.38 0.54
CA ILE A 368 11.49 -4.38 1.59
C ILE A 368 12.96 -3.95 1.64
N LYS A 369 13.91 -4.90 1.67
CA LYS A 369 15.35 -4.58 1.70
C LYS A 369 15.79 -3.69 0.54
N ILE A 370 15.35 -4.00 -0.67
CA ILE A 370 15.71 -3.20 -1.85
C ILE A 370 15.09 -1.81 -1.75
N GLY A 371 13.82 -1.69 -1.37
CA GLY A 371 13.16 -0.40 -1.20
C GLY A 371 13.87 0.48 -0.16
N THR A 372 14.14 -0.08 1.03
CA THR A 372 14.87 0.59 2.11
C THR A 372 16.25 1.10 1.65
N LEU A 373 16.97 0.36 0.82
CA LEU A 373 18.32 0.72 0.37
C LEU A 373 18.36 1.55 -0.93
N ALA A 374 17.24 1.70 -1.61
CA ALA A 374 17.21 2.34 -2.93
C ALA A 374 17.42 3.85 -2.86
N GLY A 375 17.05 4.50 -1.76
CA GLY A 375 17.19 5.95 -1.56
C GLY A 375 15.91 6.72 -1.79
N TRP A 376 15.99 8.04 -1.69
CA TRP A 376 14.89 9.00 -1.70
C TRP A 376 13.92 8.73 -0.54
N ASP A 377 12.65 8.76 -0.80
CA ASP A 377 11.55 8.46 0.12
C ASP A 377 11.40 6.95 0.24
N SER A 378 12.28 6.33 1.03
CA SER A 378 12.45 4.86 1.03
C SER A 378 11.34 4.11 1.74
N ASP A 379 10.62 4.73 2.63
CA ASP A 379 9.46 4.14 3.33
C ASP A 379 8.23 4.03 2.43
N ASN A 380 8.04 4.94 1.46
CA ASN A 380 6.96 4.85 0.50
C ASN A 380 6.98 3.56 -0.35
N PRO A 381 8.04 3.26 -1.14
CA PRO A 381 8.06 2.03 -1.93
C PRO A 381 8.01 0.77 -1.07
N THR A 382 8.55 0.83 0.16
CA THR A 382 8.47 -0.31 1.07
C THR A 382 7.06 -0.50 1.60
N ALA A 383 6.38 0.55 2.07
CA ALA A 383 4.99 0.51 2.54
C ALA A 383 4.08 -0.06 1.45
N THR A 384 4.07 0.56 0.28
CA THR A 384 3.25 0.14 -0.86
C THR A 384 3.44 -1.35 -1.20
N TRP A 385 4.68 -1.80 -1.42
CA TRP A 385 4.88 -3.20 -1.82
C TRP A 385 4.82 -4.17 -0.66
N GLY A 386 5.16 -3.73 0.56
CA GLY A 386 4.92 -4.49 1.79
C GLY A 386 3.44 -4.76 2.00
N GLY A 387 2.60 -3.75 1.77
CA GLY A 387 1.15 -3.85 1.78
C GLY A 387 0.61 -4.80 0.72
N LEU A 388 1.03 -4.63 -0.55
CA LEU A 388 0.61 -5.49 -1.65
C LEU A 388 1.00 -6.96 -1.44
N LEU A 389 2.25 -7.23 -1.10
CA LEU A 389 2.74 -8.59 -0.85
C LEU A 389 2.12 -9.17 0.42
N GLY A 390 1.95 -8.36 1.46
CA GLY A 390 1.24 -8.73 2.67
C GLY A 390 -0.20 -9.15 2.40
N PHE A 391 -0.92 -8.43 1.53
CA PHE A 391 -2.23 -8.84 1.05
C PHE A 391 -2.18 -10.18 0.29
N MET A 392 -1.18 -10.38 -0.57
CA MET A 392 -1.10 -11.60 -1.38
C MET A 392 -0.81 -12.86 -0.57
N ILE A 393 -0.03 -12.76 0.51
CA ILE A 393 0.34 -13.91 1.35
C ILE A 393 -0.50 -14.05 2.63
N GLY A 394 -1.21 -12.99 3.01
CA GLY A 394 -2.02 -12.93 4.23
C GLY A 394 -1.19 -12.89 5.52
N LYS A 395 -1.88 -12.77 6.66
CA LYS A 395 -1.26 -12.71 7.98
C LYS A 395 -0.31 -13.87 8.23
N GLU A 396 -0.79 -15.10 8.02
CA GLU A 396 -0.02 -16.31 8.28
C GLU A 396 1.22 -16.42 7.40
N GLY A 397 1.13 -15.94 6.14
CA GLY A 397 2.27 -15.87 5.24
C GLY A 397 3.35 -14.90 5.73
N ILE A 398 2.96 -13.73 6.28
CA ILE A 398 3.91 -12.78 6.87
C ILE A 398 4.56 -13.39 8.12
N GLU A 399 3.76 -13.95 9.05
CA GLU A 399 4.30 -14.59 10.27
C GLU A 399 5.24 -15.74 9.93
N ALA A 400 4.94 -16.54 8.91
CA ALA A 400 5.84 -17.62 8.44
C ALA A 400 7.12 -17.07 7.79
N THR A 401 7.02 -15.97 7.01
CA THR A 401 8.17 -15.32 6.36
C THR A 401 9.19 -14.83 7.37
N PHE A 402 8.73 -14.24 8.48
CA PHE A 402 9.61 -13.69 9.52
C PHE A 402 9.83 -14.64 10.72
N GLU A 403 9.16 -15.79 10.73
CA GLU A 403 9.24 -16.80 11.80
C GLU A 403 8.88 -16.24 13.19
N THR A 404 7.97 -15.25 13.22
CA THR A 404 7.55 -14.57 14.46
C THR A 404 6.11 -14.09 14.38
N LYS A 405 5.59 -13.64 15.52
CA LYS A 405 4.28 -13.01 15.62
C LYS A 405 4.43 -11.53 15.92
N PHE A 406 3.46 -10.74 15.49
CA PHE A 406 3.49 -9.30 15.58
C PHE A 406 2.31 -8.75 16.36
N SER A 407 2.44 -7.49 16.82
CA SER A 407 1.28 -6.73 17.30
C SER A 407 0.21 -6.66 16.22
N ASN A 408 -1.04 -6.80 16.64
CA ASN A 408 -2.21 -6.62 15.81
C ASN A 408 -2.88 -5.25 16.02
N LYS A 409 -2.23 -4.33 16.75
CA LYS A 409 -2.79 -3.02 17.12
C LYS A 409 -2.13 -1.90 16.34
N PHE A 410 -2.93 -0.95 15.92
CA PHE A 410 -2.52 0.24 15.17
C PHE A 410 -3.03 1.50 15.86
N ASN A 411 -2.19 2.51 16.00
CA ASN A 411 -2.50 3.79 16.61
C ASN A 411 -2.51 4.90 15.55
N ILE A 412 -3.70 5.25 15.04
CA ILE A 412 -3.85 6.36 14.10
C ILE A 412 -3.61 7.73 14.75
N HIS A 413 -3.71 7.85 16.07
CA HIS A 413 -3.45 9.11 16.77
C HIS A 413 -1.97 9.46 16.94
N ARG A 414 -1.03 8.63 16.42
CA ARG A 414 0.36 9.09 16.32
C ARG A 414 0.47 10.31 15.39
N THR A 415 -0.19 10.26 14.23
CA THR A 415 -0.12 11.31 13.21
C THR A 415 -1.45 12.08 13.04
N ARG A 416 -2.60 11.47 13.33
CA ARG A 416 -3.95 12.00 13.09
C ARG A 416 -4.72 12.20 14.38
N ILE A 417 -5.93 12.80 14.33
CA ILE A 417 -6.74 13.13 15.51
C ILE A 417 -8.22 12.80 15.30
N ASN A 418 -8.99 12.87 16.37
CA ASN A 418 -10.46 12.80 16.37
C ASN A 418 -11.05 11.48 15.87
N PHE A 419 -10.32 10.38 16.00
CA PHE A 419 -10.87 9.05 15.77
C PHE A 419 -11.44 8.46 17.07
N PRO A 420 -12.46 7.58 16.98
CA PRO A 420 -12.97 6.85 18.15
C PRO A 420 -11.89 5.93 18.76
N ASN A 421 -12.21 5.34 19.93
CA ASN A 421 -11.37 4.40 20.66
C ASN A 421 -9.96 4.92 20.96
N ASN A 422 -9.80 6.22 21.17
CA ASN A 422 -8.49 6.88 21.35
C ASN A 422 -7.52 6.61 20.19
N GLY A 423 -8.05 6.39 19.00
CA GLY A 423 -7.24 6.11 17.81
C GLY A 423 -6.65 4.71 17.72
N ILE A 424 -6.99 3.80 18.63
CA ILE A 424 -6.47 2.43 18.64
C ILE A 424 -7.44 1.50 17.91
N TYR A 425 -6.92 0.80 16.92
CA TYR A 425 -7.62 -0.20 16.12
C TYR A 425 -6.80 -1.50 16.08
N THR A 426 -7.48 -2.62 15.90
CA THR A 426 -6.81 -3.85 15.49
C THR A 426 -6.84 -3.97 13.96
N PHE A 427 -5.84 -4.63 13.37
CA PHE A 427 -5.87 -4.90 11.93
C PHE A 427 -7.09 -5.70 11.50
N ASN A 428 -7.64 -6.52 12.41
CA ASN A 428 -8.90 -7.22 12.15
C ASN A 428 -10.11 -6.27 12.05
N GLU A 429 -10.18 -5.24 12.90
CA GLU A 429 -11.22 -4.20 12.80
C GLU A 429 -11.06 -3.39 11.52
N MET A 430 -9.82 -3.00 11.17
CA MET A 430 -9.52 -2.27 9.95
C MET A 430 -9.91 -3.11 8.70
N ALA A 431 -9.56 -4.39 8.69
CA ALA A 431 -9.95 -5.31 7.62
C ALA A 431 -11.47 -5.50 7.51
N LYS A 432 -12.19 -5.59 8.65
CA LYS A 432 -13.67 -5.68 8.66
C LYS A 432 -14.31 -4.43 8.05
N ILE A 433 -13.83 -3.25 8.38
CA ILE A 433 -14.27 -2.01 7.75
C ILE A 433 -14.08 -2.09 6.22
N GLY A 434 -12.94 -2.58 5.75
CA GLY A 434 -12.69 -2.82 4.34
C GLY A 434 -13.72 -3.76 3.70
N ILE A 435 -14.04 -4.90 4.35
CA ILE A 435 -15.08 -5.83 3.88
C ILE A 435 -16.44 -5.14 3.73
N GLU A 436 -16.83 -4.29 4.67
CA GLU A 436 -18.11 -3.56 4.61
C GLU A 436 -18.16 -2.56 3.45
N ILE A 437 -17.02 -1.89 3.18
CA ILE A 437 -16.89 -1.02 2.01
C ILE A 437 -17.03 -1.84 0.72
N ILE A 438 -16.34 -2.99 0.63
CA ILE A 438 -16.40 -3.85 -0.56
C ILE A 438 -17.79 -4.41 -0.78
N ASP A 439 -18.52 -4.82 0.28
CA ASP A 439 -19.93 -5.26 0.16
C ASP A 439 -20.77 -4.20 -0.57
N ARG A 440 -20.56 -2.94 -0.26
CA ARG A 440 -21.23 -1.81 -0.90
C ARG A 440 -20.76 -1.62 -2.35
N VAL A 441 -19.46 -1.58 -2.56
CA VAL A 441 -18.85 -1.37 -3.90
C VAL A 441 -19.28 -2.46 -4.89
N VAL A 442 -19.30 -3.72 -4.45
CA VAL A 442 -19.76 -4.85 -5.28
C VAL A 442 -21.18 -4.64 -5.77
N GLN A 443 -22.09 -4.14 -4.93
CA GLN A 443 -23.49 -3.95 -5.30
C GLN A 443 -23.78 -2.64 -6.00
N GLU A 444 -23.12 -1.56 -5.61
CA GLU A 444 -23.40 -0.21 -6.09
C GLU A 444 -22.66 0.08 -7.40
N GLU A 445 -21.38 -0.36 -7.50
CA GLU A 445 -20.51 0.02 -8.61
C GLU A 445 -20.20 -1.11 -9.58
N MET A 446 -20.09 -2.36 -9.08
CA MET A 446 -19.74 -3.49 -9.95
C MET A 446 -20.97 -4.20 -10.54
N GLY A 447 -22.18 -3.91 -10.03
CA GLY A 447 -23.39 -4.65 -10.39
C GLY A 447 -23.34 -6.13 -10.03
N GLY A 448 -22.55 -6.47 -9.01
CA GLY A 448 -22.39 -7.81 -8.46
C GLY A 448 -23.32 -8.11 -7.29
N GLY A 449 -23.06 -9.21 -6.58
CA GLY A 449 -23.86 -9.65 -5.44
C GLY A 449 -23.05 -10.08 -4.25
N VAL A 450 -23.65 -9.93 -3.06
CA VAL A 450 -23.11 -10.42 -1.80
C VAL A 450 -23.99 -11.56 -1.30
N ASP A 451 -23.41 -12.72 -1.06
CA ASP A 451 -24.06 -13.87 -0.44
C ASP A 451 -23.55 -14.04 0.98
N PHE A 452 -24.30 -13.51 1.95
CA PHE A 452 -23.92 -13.58 3.36
C PHE A 452 -24.00 -15.01 3.95
N GLN A 453 -24.78 -15.90 3.35
CA GLN A 453 -24.86 -17.30 3.84
C GLN A 453 -23.64 -18.10 3.41
N LYS A 454 -23.19 -17.92 2.16
CA LYS A 454 -21.98 -18.54 1.64
C LYS A 454 -20.72 -17.74 1.96
N ASN A 455 -20.88 -16.53 2.45
CA ASN A 455 -19.83 -15.59 2.76
C ASN A 455 -18.91 -15.28 1.58
N VAL A 456 -19.51 -14.98 0.41
CA VAL A 456 -18.80 -14.70 -0.85
C VAL A 456 -19.35 -13.48 -1.56
N TRP A 457 -18.53 -12.90 -2.42
CA TRP A 457 -18.93 -11.96 -3.46
C TRP A 457 -19.01 -12.67 -4.80
N TYR A 458 -20.03 -12.31 -5.59
CA TYR A 458 -20.15 -12.62 -7.01
C TYR A 458 -19.83 -11.35 -7.79
N ILE A 459 -18.67 -11.32 -8.46
CA ILE A 459 -18.19 -10.14 -9.19
C ILE A 459 -18.28 -10.42 -10.68
N PRO A 460 -19.10 -9.66 -11.43
CA PRO A 460 -19.16 -9.79 -12.87
C PRO A 460 -17.79 -9.55 -13.50
N THR A 461 -17.29 -10.55 -14.24
CA THR A 461 -16.04 -10.41 -14.96
C THR A 461 -16.24 -9.50 -16.16
N ILE A 462 -15.27 -8.62 -16.36
CA ILE A 462 -15.19 -7.78 -17.56
C ILE A 462 -13.90 -8.11 -18.30
N LYS A 463 -13.86 -7.83 -19.60
CA LYS A 463 -12.58 -7.78 -20.29
C LYS A 463 -11.76 -6.65 -19.69
N LEU A 464 -10.56 -6.96 -19.22
CA LEU A 464 -9.66 -5.91 -18.72
C LEU A 464 -9.37 -4.93 -19.88
N ASN A 465 -9.87 -3.74 -19.76
CA ASN A 465 -9.60 -2.62 -20.63
C ASN A 465 -8.91 -1.54 -19.79
N ILE A 466 -7.67 -1.83 -19.41
CA ILE A 466 -6.79 -0.84 -18.78
C ILE A 466 -6.25 0.00 -19.94
N TYR A 467 -6.94 1.11 -20.23
CA TYR A 467 -6.61 1.96 -21.37
C TYR A 467 -5.47 2.90 -21.05
N GLU A 468 -4.67 3.19 -22.09
CA GLU A 468 -3.75 4.33 -22.13
C GLU A 468 -4.46 5.60 -21.63
N GLY A 469 -3.81 6.33 -20.75
CA GLY A 469 -4.23 7.69 -20.41
C GLY A 469 -4.34 8.49 -21.72
N LYS A 470 -5.50 9.09 -21.97
CA LYS A 470 -5.71 9.96 -23.14
C LYS A 470 -5.03 11.29 -22.93
#